data_c622e74142bf01aad2d08778ea97502b
#
_entry.id   c622e74142bf01aad2d08778ea97502b
#
_cell.length_a   1.000
_cell.length_b   1.000
_cell.length_c   1.000
_cell.angle_alpha   90.00
_cell.angle_beta   90.00
_cell.angle_gamma   90.00
#
_symmetry.space_group_name_H-M   'P 1'
#
loop_
_entity.id
_entity.type
_entity.pdbx_description
1 polymer ?
#
loop_
_entity_poly.entity_id
_entity_poly.type
_entity_poly.pdbx_seq_one_letter_code
_entity_poly.pdbx_strand_id
1 'polypeptide(L)'
;NGTQTCFYERADVRTVSIHGDPATEYPFFLGHADETGAGEGAGFNLNLPLPRGTDSPTWFAALSTALTRVRAHDAQARVVPLGLDTVAGDPISGFKLNSADYLELGAALRSLGLPTVFTFEGGYAVAEVGVNAVNVLQGFEGGSTA
;
A
#
# COMPACT_ATOMS: atom_id res chain seq x y z
N ASN A 1 -10.20 -1.59 1.08
CA ASN A 1 -11.26 -1.17 2.02
C ASN A 1 -11.85 -2.37 2.77
N GLY A 2 -12.09 -3.51 2.10
CA GLY A 2 -12.60 -4.73 2.75
C GLY A 2 -11.72 -5.21 3.90
N THR A 3 -10.41 -5.13 3.76
CA THR A 3 -9.45 -5.48 4.82
C THR A 3 -9.67 -4.65 6.08
N GLN A 4 -9.79 -3.33 5.94
CA GLN A 4 -10.12 -2.44 7.06
C GLN A 4 -11.41 -2.90 7.76
N THR A 5 -12.47 -3.15 7.00
CA THR A 5 -13.76 -3.57 7.57
C THR A 5 -13.66 -4.88 8.36
N CYS A 6 -12.92 -5.87 7.84
CA CYS A 6 -12.77 -7.18 8.46
C CYS A 6 -12.02 -7.13 9.80
N PHE A 7 -11.09 -6.19 9.97
CA PHE A 7 -10.19 -6.14 11.13
C PHE A 7 -10.37 -4.89 12.00
N TYR A 8 -11.43 -4.11 11.78
CA TYR A 8 -11.59 -2.78 12.36
C TYR A 8 -11.65 -2.75 13.89
N GLU A 9 -12.13 -3.83 14.51
CA GLU A 9 -12.27 -3.98 15.97
C GLU A 9 -11.20 -4.90 16.60
N ARG A 10 -10.14 -5.27 15.83
CA ARG A 10 -9.11 -6.20 16.27
C ARG A 10 -7.81 -5.49 16.61
N ALA A 11 -7.27 -5.74 17.81
CA ALA A 11 -5.99 -5.22 18.27
C ALA A 11 -4.77 -6.07 17.84
N ASP A 12 -4.99 -7.33 17.47
CA ASP A 12 -3.94 -8.25 17.02
C ASP A 12 -3.62 -8.16 15.52
N VAL A 13 -4.40 -7.37 14.77
CA VAL A 13 -4.18 -7.08 13.35
C VAL A 13 -4.07 -5.58 13.14
N ARG A 14 -2.95 -5.13 12.60
CA ARG A 14 -2.81 -3.76 12.14
C ARG A 14 -3.07 -3.68 10.65
N THR A 15 -4.02 -2.85 10.25
CA THR A 15 -4.27 -2.51 8.85
C THR A 15 -3.61 -1.17 8.52
N VAL A 16 -2.95 -1.11 7.37
CA VAL A 16 -2.33 0.12 6.85
C VAL A 16 -2.63 0.20 5.36
N SER A 17 -3.14 1.33 4.91
CA SER A 17 -3.48 1.53 3.51
C SER A 17 -2.99 2.87 2.99
N ILE A 18 -2.39 2.87 1.79
CA ILE A 18 -2.06 4.06 1.00
C ILE A 18 -2.94 3.99 -0.24
N HIS A 19 -3.79 4.98 -0.44
CA HIS A 19 -4.79 4.95 -1.51
C HIS A 19 -5.21 6.38 -1.91
N GLY A 20 -5.96 6.49 -3.00
CA GLY A 20 -6.55 7.74 -3.42
C GLY A 20 -7.56 8.28 -2.41
N ASP A 21 -7.57 9.60 -2.20
CA ASP A 21 -8.46 10.25 -1.24
C ASP A 21 -9.93 9.93 -1.55
N PRO A 22 -10.67 9.27 -0.64
CA PRO A 22 -12.07 8.93 -0.85
C PRO A 22 -12.98 10.15 -1.06
N ALA A 23 -12.54 11.35 -0.75
CA ALA A 23 -13.26 12.56 -1.13
C ALA A 23 -13.37 12.74 -2.65
N THR A 24 -12.44 12.14 -3.42
CA THR A 24 -12.38 12.28 -4.90
C THR A 24 -12.23 10.96 -5.65
N GLU A 25 -11.91 9.87 -4.96
CA GLU A 25 -11.64 8.55 -5.53
C GLU A 25 -12.59 7.49 -4.96
N TYR A 26 -12.84 6.43 -5.74
CA TYR A 26 -13.62 5.28 -5.27
C TYR A 26 -12.99 4.67 -3.99
N PRO A 27 -13.77 4.24 -2.99
CA PRO A 27 -15.22 4.07 -2.98
C PRO A 27 -16.03 5.27 -2.46
N PHE A 28 -15.43 6.42 -2.16
CA PHE A 28 -16.03 7.67 -1.72
C PHE A 28 -16.60 7.68 -0.29
N PHE A 29 -16.79 6.55 0.34
CA PHE A 29 -17.43 6.42 1.66
C PHE A 29 -16.59 5.71 2.73
N LEU A 30 -15.37 5.29 2.40
CA LEU A 30 -14.50 4.51 3.29
C LEU A 30 -13.02 4.74 2.91
N GLY A 31 -12.14 4.78 3.90
CA GLY A 31 -10.71 5.01 3.72
C GLY A 31 -10.28 6.41 4.17
N HIS A 32 -11.12 7.13 4.94
CA HIS A 32 -10.77 8.44 5.49
C HIS A 32 -9.68 8.34 6.56
N ALA A 33 -8.86 9.39 6.69
CA ALA A 33 -7.72 9.41 7.61
C ALA A 33 -8.11 9.29 9.09
N ASP A 34 -9.32 9.68 9.45
CA ASP A 34 -9.87 9.61 10.81
C ASP A 34 -10.47 8.24 11.16
N GLU A 35 -10.55 7.32 10.21
CA GLU A 35 -10.97 5.93 10.46
C GLU A 35 -9.79 5.14 11.04
N THR A 36 -9.65 5.14 12.37
CA THR A 36 -8.47 4.60 13.07
C THR A 36 -8.72 3.28 13.79
N GLY A 37 -9.88 2.65 13.60
CA GLY A 37 -10.31 1.46 14.29
C GLY A 37 -11.36 1.75 15.36
N ALA A 38 -12.01 0.70 15.90
CA ALA A 38 -13.02 0.80 16.93
C ALA A 38 -12.84 -0.29 17.99
N GLY A 39 -13.47 -0.11 19.16
CA GLY A 39 -13.37 -1.07 20.25
C GLY A 39 -11.92 -1.37 20.63
N GLU A 40 -11.56 -2.65 20.71
CA GLU A 40 -10.18 -3.08 20.97
C GLU A 40 -9.22 -2.75 19.83
N GLY A 41 -9.72 -2.61 18.60
CA GLY A 41 -8.95 -2.23 17.41
C GLY A 41 -8.69 -0.72 17.28
N ALA A 42 -9.12 0.10 18.25
CA ALA A 42 -8.88 1.55 18.20
C ALA A 42 -7.37 1.86 18.13
N GLY A 43 -6.95 2.62 17.10
CA GLY A 43 -5.55 2.92 16.82
C GLY A 43 -4.81 1.85 15.99
N PHE A 44 -5.47 0.75 15.61
CA PHE A 44 -4.86 -0.32 14.82
C PHE A 44 -5.17 -0.24 13.31
N ASN A 45 -5.98 0.71 12.87
CA ASN A 45 -6.18 1.05 11.47
C ASN A 45 -5.47 2.37 11.12
N LEU A 46 -4.77 2.42 10.00
CA LEU A 46 -4.13 3.63 9.46
C LEU A 46 -4.46 3.76 7.98
N ASN A 47 -5.15 4.82 7.64
CA ASN A 47 -5.36 5.27 6.27
C ASN A 47 -4.46 6.45 5.95
N LEU A 48 -3.82 6.41 4.79
CA LEU A 48 -3.01 7.47 4.22
C LEU A 48 -3.62 7.85 2.86
N PRO A 49 -4.75 8.58 2.85
CA PRO A 49 -5.38 9.03 1.63
C PRO A 49 -4.50 10.10 0.96
N LEU A 50 -4.26 9.95 -0.33
CA LEU A 50 -3.42 10.84 -1.11
C LEU A 50 -4.23 11.48 -2.25
N PRO A 51 -3.96 12.75 -2.57
CA PRO A 51 -4.70 13.45 -3.61
C PRO A 51 -4.40 12.88 -5.00
N ARG A 52 -5.36 13.05 -5.91
CA ARG A 52 -5.17 12.72 -7.32
C ARG A 52 -3.96 13.46 -7.89
N GLY A 53 -3.14 12.77 -8.67
CA GLY A 53 -1.92 13.32 -9.26
C GLY A 53 -0.68 13.22 -8.35
N THR A 54 -0.78 12.53 -7.22
CA THR A 54 0.37 12.27 -6.34
C THR A 54 1.51 11.62 -7.10
N ASP A 55 2.69 12.22 -6.98
CA ASP A 55 3.94 11.78 -7.57
C ASP A 55 4.69 10.76 -6.68
N SER A 56 5.76 10.16 -7.22
CA SER A 56 6.55 9.15 -6.51
C SER A 56 7.12 9.67 -5.18
N PRO A 57 7.76 10.85 -5.08
CA PRO A 57 8.30 11.34 -3.80
C PRO A 57 7.24 11.46 -2.71
N THR A 58 6.07 11.98 -3.03
CA THR A 58 4.95 12.14 -2.08
C THR A 58 4.40 10.78 -1.66
N TRP A 59 4.27 9.85 -2.61
CA TRP A 59 3.80 8.51 -2.34
C TRP A 59 4.78 7.73 -1.43
N PHE A 60 6.10 7.84 -1.68
CA PHE A 60 7.13 7.21 -0.84
C PHE A 60 7.24 7.82 0.56
N ALA A 61 6.92 9.10 0.74
CA ALA A 61 6.80 9.71 2.06
C ALA A 61 5.66 9.06 2.87
N ALA A 62 4.52 8.79 2.23
CA ALA A 62 3.43 8.04 2.84
C ALA A 62 3.84 6.59 3.15
N LEU A 63 4.55 5.90 2.24
CA LEU A 63 5.08 4.57 2.48
C LEU A 63 6.03 4.54 3.70
N SER A 64 6.92 5.50 3.82
CA SER A 64 7.81 5.62 4.98
C SER A 64 7.04 5.73 6.30
N THR A 65 5.96 6.51 6.31
CA THR A 65 5.04 6.63 7.46
C THR A 65 4.37 5.29 7.76
N ALA A 66 3.87 4.60 6.73
CA ALA A 66 3.26 3.28 6.84
C ALA A 66 4.23 2.25 7.45
N LEU A 67 5.45 2.16 6.92
CA LEU A 67 6.48 1.22 7.40
C LEU A 67 6.89 1.49 8.85
N THR A 68 6.95 2.76 9.26
CA THR A 68 7.21 3.15 10.65
C THR A 68 6.11 2.62 11.58
N ARG A 69 4.86 2.69 11.17
CA ARG A 69 3.73 2.16 11.95
C ARG A 69 3.72 0.64 12.01
N VAL A 70 4.10 -0.03 10.91
CA VAL A 70 4.24 -1.50 10.90
C VAL A 70 5.35 -1.95 11.85
N ARG A 71 6.52 -1.30 11.85
CA ARG A 71 7.61 -1.60 12.79
C ARG A 71 7.17 -1.47 14.26
N ALA A 72 6.42 -0.40 14.57
CA ALA A 72 5.95 -0.14 15.94
C ALA A 72 4.88 -1.14 16.43
N HIS A 73 4.30 -1.93 15.54
CA HIS A 73 3.30 -2.95 15.89
C HIS A 73 3.91 -4.29 16.33
N ASP A 74 5.21 -4.52 16.08
CA ASP A 74 5.91 -5.78 16.37
C ASP A 74 5.22 -7.00 15.73
N ALA A 75 4.82 -6.87 14.49
CA ALA A 75 4.14 -7.92 13.73
C ALA A 75 5.08 -9.12 13.48
N GLN A 76 4.54 -10.34 13.54
CA GLN A 76 5.30 -11.57 13.24
C GLN A 76 5.25 -11.94 11.75
N ALA A 77 4.25 -11.47 11.02
CA ALA A 77 4.07 -11.71 9.58
C ALA A 77 3.27 -10.57 8.95
N ARG A 78 3.33 -10.51 7.64
CA ARG A 78 2.65 -9.47 6.87
C ARG A 78 1.97 -10.05 5.63
N VAL A 79 0.77 -9.57 5.35
CA VAL A 79 0.11 -9.72 4.05
C VAL A 79 0.13 -8.36 3.36
N VAL A 80 0.52 -8.33 2.11
CA VAL A 80 0.52 -7.13 1.26
C VAL A 80 -0.52 -7.30 0.17
N PRO A 81 -1.72 -6.73 0.32
CA PRO A 81 -2.65 -6.56 -0.79
C PRO A 81 -2.03 -5.56 -1.76
N LEU A 82 -1.47 -6.10 -2.86
CA LEU A 82 -0.64 -5.34 -3.80
C LEU A 82 -1.48 -4.77 -4.92
N GLY A 83 -1.88 -3.51 -4.79
CA GLY A 83 -2.45 -2.72 -5.88
C GLY A 83 -1.34 -2.19 -6.79
N LEU A 84 -1.45 -2.45 -8.08
CA LEU A 84 -0.52 -1.98 -9.12
C LEU A 84 -1.14 -0.87 -9.98
N ASP A 85 -2.27 -0.37 -9.57
CA ASP A 85 -3.01 0.72 -10.19
C ASP A 85 -2.45 2.12 -9.87
N THR A 86 -1.38 2.20 -9.08
CA THR A 86 -0.70 3.47 -8.77
C THR A 86 0.23 3.96 -9.88
N VAL A 87 0.39 3.21 -10.98
CA VAL A 87 1.23 3.59 -12.12
C VAL A 87 0.60 4.73 -12.93
N ALA A 88 1.45 5.62 -13.45
CA ALA A 88 1.00 6.70 -14.33
C ALA A 88 0.33 6.12 -15.59
N GLY A 89 -0.86 6.61 -15.89
CA GLY A 89 -1.64 6.14 -17.04
C GLY A 89 -2.60 4.97 -16.74
N ASP A 90 -2.66 4.52 -15.48
CA ASP A 90 -3.72 3.58 -15.09
C ASP A 90 -5.10 4.22 -15.30
N PRO A 91 -6.07 3.50 -15.92
CA PRO A 91 -7.35 4.10 -16.27
C PRO A 91 -8.25 4.42 -15.07
N ILE A 92 -7.98 3.85 -13.89
CA ILE A 92 -8.83 4.00 -12.70
C ILE A 92 -8.20 4.94 -11.69
N SER A 93 -6.89 4.80 -11.45
CA SER A 93 -6.16 5.60 -10.45
C SER A 93 -5.62 6.91 -11.03
N GLY A 94 -5.46 7.90 -10.15
CA GLY A 94 -4.86 9.18 -10.51
C GLY A 94 -3.39 9.34 -10.12
N PHE A 95 -2.72 8.32 -9.63
CA PHE A 95 -1.32 8.37 -9.21
C PHE A 95 -0.33 8.44 -10.39
N LYS A 96 0.93 8.77 -10.11
CA LYS A 96 1.95 9.02 -11.13
C LYS A 96 3.25 8.26 -10.89
N LEU A 97 3.18 7.07 -10.31
CA LEU A 97 4.34 6.21 -10.18
C LEU A 97 4.78 5.69 -11.57
N ASN A 98 6.08 5.42 -11.73
CA ASN A 98 6.61 4.74 -12.90
C ASN A 98 7.02 3.29 -12.54
N SER A 99 7.30 2.47 -13.55
CA SER A 99 7.62 1.05 -13.32
C SER A 99 8.87 0.83 -12.45
N ALA A 100 9.85 1.73 -12.46
CA ALA A 100 11.03 1.61 -11.60
C ALA A 100 10.71 1.83 -10.12
N ASP A 101 9.69 2.62 -9.80
CA ASP A 101 9.26 2.86 -8.42
C ASP A 101 8.80 1.57 -7.72
N TYR A 102 8.29 0.60 -8.47
CA TYR A 102 7.86 -0.69 -7.90
C TYR A 102 9.05 -1.54 -7.43
N LEU A 103 10.23 -1.36 -8.01
CA LEU A 103 11.45 -1.98 -7.49
C LEU A 103 11.82 -1.39 -6.11
N GLU A 104 11.74 -0.07 -5.99
CA GLU A 104 11.97 0.63 -4.73
C GLU A 104 10.93 0.26 -3.67
N LEU A 105 9.66 0.13 -4.06
CA LEU A 105 8.60 -0.37 -3.19
C LEU A 105 8.94 -1.76 -2.63
N GLY A 106 9.36 -2.68 -3.48
CA GLY A 106 9.78 -4.02 -3.07
C GLY A 106 10.93 -3.98 -2.05
N ALA A 107 11.97 -3.18 -2.33
CA ALA A 107 13.12 -3.00 -1.43
C ALA A 107 12.71 -2.37 -0.09
N ALA A 108 11.83 -1.40 -0.10
CA ALA A 108 11.29 -0.77 1.12
C ALA A 108 10.50 -1.78 1.97
N LEU A 109 9.67 -2.60 1.34
CA LEU A 109 8.96 -3.68 2.02
C LEU A 109 9.93 -4.70 2.62
N ARG A 110 10.95 -5.14 1.88
CA ARG A 110 11.99 -6.05 2.39
C ARG A 110 12.65 -5.55 3.66
N SER A 111 12.86 -4.24 3.79
CA SER A 111 13.55 -3.62 4.92
C SER A 111 12.91 -3.88 6.30
N LEU A 112 11.67 -4.38 6.32
CA LEU A 112 11.01 -4.79 7.56
C LEU A 112 11.44 -6.17 8.07
N GLY A 113 12.05 -7.01 7.24
CA GLY A 113 12.51 -8.35 7.63
C GLY A 113 11.40 -9.34 8.01
N LEU A 114 10.15 -9.05 7.64
CA LEU A 114 9.00 -9.88 8.02
C LEU A 114 8.69 -10.95 6.97
N PRO A 115 8.29 -12.17 7.38
CA PRO A 115 7.63 -13.11 6.48
C PRO A 115 6.45 -12.43 5.78
N THR A 116 6.41 -12.52 4.45
CA THR A 116 5.48 -11.72 3.64
C THR A 116 4.75 -12.59 2.63
N VAL A 117 3.44 -12.39 2.54
CA VAL A 117 2.59 -12.89 1.46
C VAL A 117 2.12 -11.70 0.64
N PHE A 118 2.28 -11.78 -0.67
CA PHE A 118 1.70 -10.81 -1.62
C PHE A 118 0.42 -11.39 -2.21
N THR A 119 -0.63 -10.59 -2.24
CA THR A 119 -1.88 -10.89 -2.94
C THR A 119 -2.13 -9.83 -3.98
N PHE A 120 -2.58 -10.21 -5.17
CA PHE A 120 -2.95 -9.24 -6.19
C PHE A 120 -4.24 -8.51 -5.80
N GLU A 121 -4.26 -7.21 -6.05
CA GLU A 121 -5.43 -6.35 -5.97
C GLU A 121 -5.63 -5.62 -7.31
N GLY A 122 -5.79 -4.29 -7.33
CA GLY A 122 -5.94 -3.49 -8.54
C GLY A 122 -4.70 -3.47 -9.44
N GLY A 123 -4.88 -2.97 -10.65
CA GLY A 123 -3.85 -2.82 -11.68
C GLY A 123 -4.45 -3.04 -13.06
N TYR A 124 -4.73 -1.96 -13.79
CA TYR A 124 -5.53 -1.97 -15.01
C TYR A 124 -4.75 -1.48 -16.23
N ALA A 125 -3.55 -0.98 -16.03
CA ALA A 125 -2.58 -0.70 -17.09
C ALA A 125 -1.96 -2.03 -17.57
N VAL A 126 -2.63 -2.71 -18.48
CA VAL A 126 -2.36 -4.11 -18.88
C VAL A 126 -0.93 -4.32 -19.38
N ALA A 127 -0.35 -3.33 -20.04
CA ALA A 127 1.01 -3.42 -20.56
C ALA A 127 2.07 -3.40 -19.44
N GLU A 128 1.80 -2.69 -18.35
CA GLU A 128 2.74 -2.44 -17.26
C GLU A 128 2.55 -3.37 -16.06
N VAL A 129 1.35 -3.91 -15.84
CA VAL A 129 1.00 -4.66 -14.62
C VAL A 129 1.94 -5.83 -14.34
N GLY A 130 2.31 -6.59 -15.37
CA GLY A 130 3.23 -7.71 -15.23
C GLY A 130 4.66 -7.26 -14.89
N VAL A 131 5.15 -6.21 -15.54
CA VAL A 131 6.46 -5.61 -15.26
C VAL A 131 6.50 -5.07 -13.84
N ASN A 132 5.47 -4.34 -13.42
CA ASN A 132 5.38 -3.75 -12.09
C ASN A 132 5.34 -4.82 -11.00
N ALA A 133 4.59 -5.90 -11.19
CA ALA A 133 4.57 -7.03 -10.27
C ALA A 133 5.95 -7.67 -10.12
N VAL A 134 6.64 -7.92 -11.22
CA VAL A 134 8.01 -8.48 -11.22
C VAL A 134 8.97 -7.53 -10.52
N ASN A 135 8.88 -6.23 -10.78
CA ASN A 135 9.72 -5.23 -10.12
C ASN A 135 9.55 -5.24 -8.59
N VAL A 136 8.32 -5.33 -8.08
CA VAL A 136 8.11 -5.46 -6.62
C VAL A 136 8.80 -6.70 -6.08
N LEU A 137 8.64 -7.85 -6.73
CA LEU A 137 9.24 -9.10 -6.28
C LEU A 137 10.78 -9.05 -6.35
N GLN A 138 11.34 -8.51 -7.42
CA GLN A 138 12.79 -8.33 -7.56
C GLN A 138 13.36 -7.41 -6.47
N GLY A 139 12.73 -6.28 -6.22
CA GLY A 139 13.13 -5.37 -5.14
C GLY A 139 13.04 -6.05 -3.77
N PHE A 140 11.99 -6.82 -3.55
CA PHE A 140 11.79 -7.57 -2.31
C PHE A 140 12.83 -8.69 -2.11
N GLU A 141 13.23 -9.39 -3.17
CA GLU A 141 14.30 -10.40 -3.11
C GLU A 141 15.71 -9.78 -2.96
N GLY A 142 15.86 -8.50 -3.26
CA GLY A 142 17.13 -7.79 -3.22
C GLY A 142 17.93 -7.92 -4.51
N GLY A 143 17.25 -8.18 -5.63
CA GLY A 143 17.82 -8.12 -6.96
C GLY A 143 18.24 -6.68 -7.28
N SER A 144 19.50 -6.50 -7.67
CA SER A 144 19.96 -5.26 -8.29
C SER A 144 19.43 -5.22 -9.72
N THR A 145 19.04 -4.05 -10.19
CA THR A 145 18.82 -3.83 -11.63
C THR A 145 20.10 -4.25 -12.39
N ALA A 146 19.96 -5.26 -13.23
CA ALA A 146 21.01 -5.59 -14.18
C ALA A 146 21.14 -4.48 -15.24
#